data_bdd9663d90f70baf5bd1a52182fdf1f6
#
_entry.id   bdd9663d90f70baf5bd1a52182fdf1f6
#
_cell.length_a   1.000
_cell.length_b   1.000
_cell.length_c   1.000
_cell.angle_alpha   90.00
_cell.angle_beta   90.00
_cell.angle_gamma   90.00
#
_symmetry.space_group_name_H-M   'P 1'
#
loop_
_entity.id
_entity.type
_entity.pdbx_description
1 polymer ?
#
loop_
_entity_poly.entity_id
_entity_poly.type
_entity_poly.pdbx_seq_one_letter_code
_entity_poly.pdbx_strand_id
1 'polypeptide(L)'
;MKPRIFIAIQYLEIGGAERSLIGLLNALDYMRCQVDLFVYRHSGEFMSLIPKGVNLLPEVKKYTTLTRPIREIVREGYWDIAAGRIWAHLLNSCYQRRSKRKDSIAIFQYIASCTTPFLPSLEQLGEYDLAISFLIPHNIVRDKVKARQKWAWIHTDYSFIDVNTRVELPVWGAFDRIISISESVSKGFLSKFPSLENKLMLMENILSEQFVREQAEMPFDDTFLRAFEGRKGQTDQPVRLCTIGRFSYSKCY
;
A
#
# COMPACT_ATOMS: atom_id res chain seq x y z
N MET A 1 12.93 -26.92 -5.50
CA MET A 1 11.83 -26.35 -4.71
C MET A 1 11.27 -25.13 -5.45
N LYS A 2 9.96 -24.85 -5.31
CA LYS A 2 9.39 -23.62 -5.85
C LYS A 2 9.89 -22.44 -5.01
N PRO A 3 10.23 -21.29 -5.62
CA PRO A 3 10.58 -20.09 -4.86
C PRO A 3 9.40 -19.64 -3.99
N ARG A 4 9.72 -19.20 -2.78
CA ARG A 4 8.75 -18.67 -1.81
C ARG A 4 8.76 -17.16 -1.83
N ILE A 5 7.59 -16.57 -2.05
CA ILE A 5 7.39 -15.12 -2.12
C ILE A 5 6.52 -14.68 -0.94
N PHE A 6 6.99 -13.72 -0.18
CA PHE A 6 6.23 -13.04 0.86
C PHE A 6 5.76 -11.69 0.33
N ILE A 7 4.49 -11.38 0.50
CA ILE A 7 3.94 -10.06 0.12
C ILE A 7 3.23 -9.48 1.33
N ALA A 8 3.52 -8.21 1.64
CA ALA A 8 2.92 -7.50 2.76
C ALA A 8 2.17 -6.27 2.29
N ILE A 9 0.96 -6.09 2.82
CA ILE A 9 0.11 -4.93 2.62
C ILE A 9 -0.68 -4.63 3.91
N GLN A 10 -1.14 -3.40 4.07
CA GLN A 10 -1.79 -2.97 5.29
C GLN A 10 -3.22 -3.51 5.43
N TYR A 11 -4.03 -3.39 4.38
CA TYR A 11 -5.43 -3.82 4.25
C TYR A 11 -5.77 -3.98 2.77
N LEU A 12 -6.98 -4.46 2.46
CA LEU A 12 -7.47 -4.62 1.09
C LEU A 12 -8.80 -3.87 0.89
N GLU A 13 -8.82 -2.59 1.24
CA GLU A 13 -9.95 -1.69 0.98
C GLU A 13 -9.98 -1.27 -0.50
N ILE A 14 -11.03 -0.54 -0.92
CA ILE A 14 -11.12 -0.02 -2.30
C ILE A 14 -10.06 1.06 -2.50
N GLY A 15 -9.01 0.73 -3.25
CA GLY A 15 -7.90 1.62 -3.55
C GLY A 15 -7.08 1.17 -4.75
N GLY A 16 -6.26 2.10 -5.29
CA GLY A 16 -5.46 1.84 -6.49
C GLY A 16 -4.32 0.86 -6.23
N ALA A 17 -3.66 0.95 -5.08
CA ALA A 17 -2.58 0.04 -4.70
C ALA A 17 -3.11 -1.37 -4.44
N GLU A 18 -4.23 -1.48 -3.73
CA GLU A 18 -4.89 -2.73 -3.41
C GLU A 18 -5.39 -3.43 -4.69
N ARG A 19 -5.98 -2.67 -5.61
CA ARG A 19 -6.36 -3.19 -6.94
C ARG A 19 -5.16 -3.68 -7.74
N SER A 20 -4.05 -2.94 -7.70
CA SER A 20 -2.80 -3.32 -8.35
C SER A 20 -2.25 -4.63 -7.75
N LEU A 21 -2.33 -4.81 -6.42
CA LEU A 21 -1.94 -6.06 -5.78
C LEU A 21 -2.80 -7.23 -6.26
N ILE A 22 -4.12 -7.08 -6.31
CA ILE A 22 -5.01 -8.13 -6.83
C ILE A 22 -4.66 -8.47 -8.29
N GLY A 23 -4.36 -7.47 -9.12
CA GLY A 23 -3.87 -7.68 -10.49
C GLY A 23 -2.56 -8.48 -10.53
N LEU A 24 -1.59 -8.11 -9.71
CA LEU A 24 -0.31 -8.84 -9.58
C LEU A 24 -0.54 -10.28 -9.12
N LEU A 25 -1.36 -10.50 -8.08
CA LEU A 25 -1.65 -11.84 -7.57
C LEU A 25 -2.32 -12.72 -8.62
N ASN A 26 -3.23 -12.19 -9.43
CA ASN A 26 -3.88 -12.94 -10.51
C ASN A 26 -2.93 -13.26 -11.68
N ALA A 27 -1.86 -12.50 -11.86
CA ALA A 27 -0.87 -12.75 -12.91
C ALA A 27 0.22 -13.76 -12.52
N LEU A 28 0.33 -14.12 -11.24
CA LEU A 28 1.35 -15.06 -10.77
C LEU A 28 0.99 -16.52 -11.12
N ASP A 29 2.01 -17.27 -11.55
CA ASP A 29 1.89 -18.71 -11.81
C ASP A 29 2.18 -19.52 -10.52
N TYR A 30 1.14 -19.94 -9.84
CA TYR A 30 1.22 -20.74 -8.61
C TYR A 30 1.72 -22.18 -8.81
N MET A 31 1.85 -22.62 -10.06
CA MET A 31 2.57 -23.87 -10.37
C MET A 31 4.09 -23.68 -10.23
N ARG A 32 4.58 -22.45 -10.38
CA ARG A 32 6.00 -22.10 -10.37
C ARG A 32 6.48 -21.45 -9.08
N CYS A 33 5.61 -20.82 -8.29
CA CYS A 33 5.96 -20.17 -7.03
C CYS A 33 4.93 -20.44 -5.92
N GLN A 34 5.34 -20.22 -4.68
CA GLN A 34 4.47 -20.20 -3.50
C GLN A 34 4.39 -18.76 -3.00
N VAL A 35 3.18 -18.28 -2.73
CA VAL A 35 2.94 -16.90 -2.30
C VAL A 35 2.26 -16.91 -0.94
N ASP A 36 2.93 -16.35 0.06
CA ASP A 36 2.41 -16.04 1.37
C ASP A 36 2.04 -14.55 1.39
N LEU A 37 0.74 -14.25 1.56
CA LEU A 37 0.23 -12.88 1.66
C LEU A 37 -0.02 -12.53 3.13
N PHE A 38 0.64 -11.50 3.63
CA PHE A 38 0.45 -10.96 4.96
C PHE A 38 -0.27 -9.63 4.91
N VAL A 39 -1.57 -9.66 5.20
CA VAL A 39 -2.40 -8.46 5.35
C VAL A 39 -2.38 -8.07 6.83
N TYR A 40 -1.88 -6.88 7.17
CA TYR A 40 -1.72 -6.49 8.58
C TYR A 40 -3.06 -6.43 9.31
N ARG A 41 -4.11 -6.01 8.61
CA ARG A 41 -5.49 -6.00 9.08
C ARG A 41 -6.39 -6.64 8.03
N HIS A 42 -7.04 -7.73 8.38
CA HIS A 42 -7.98 -8.43 7.50
C HIS A 42 -9.27 -7.61 7.36
N SER A 43 -9.22 -6.55 6.56
CA SER A 43 -10.37 -5.69 6.28
C SER A 43 -10.33 -5.19 4.83
N GLY A 44 -11.51 -4.89 4.32
CA GLY A 44 -11.72 -4.32 2.99
C GLY A 44 -12.38 -5.30 2.01
N GLU A 45 -13.01 -4.74 1.01
CA GLU A 45 -13.82 -5.44 0.02
C GLU A 45 -12.99 -6.38 -0.85
N PHE A 46 -11.72 -6.03 -1.08
CA PHE A 46 -10.82 -6.83 -1.92
C PHE A 46 -10.25 -8.07 -1.23
N MET A 47 -10.54 -8.28 0.06
CA MET A 47 -10.20 -9.55 0.75
C MET A 47 -10.82 -10.76 0.05
N SER A 48 -12.06 -10.62 -0.45
CA SER A 48 -12.77 -11.68 -1.18
C SER A 48 -12.19 -11.98 -2.57
N LEU A 49 -11.34 -11.11 -3.09
CA LEU A 49 -10.73 -11.20 -4.42
C LEU A 49 -9.34 -11.83 -4.41
N ILE A 50 -8.86 -12.26 -3.24
CA ILE A 50 -7.58 -12.96 -3.14
C ILE A 50 -7.66 -14.29 -3.89
N PRO A 51 -6.78 -14.57 -4.87
CA PRO A 51 -6.78 -15.83 -5.61
C PRO A 51 -6.56 -17.05 -4.72
N LYS A 52 -7.22 -18.17 -5.03
CA LYS A 52 -7.13 -19.43 -4.26
C LYS A 52 -5.71 -20.01 -4.16
N GLY A 53 -4.81 -19.63 -5.07
CA GLY A 53 -3.41 -20.06 -5.05
C GLY A 53 -2.53 -19.34 -4.01
N VAL A 54 -3.04 -18.27 -3.41
CA VAL A 54 -2.35 -17.49 -2.38
C VAL A 54 -2.59 -18.09 -1.01
N ASN A 55 -1.53 -18.28 -0.24
CA ASN A 55 -1.64 -18.61 1.16
C ASN A 55 -1.79 -17.31 1.98
N LEU A 56 -3.02 -16.97 2.38
CA LEU A 56 -3.28 -15.85 3.26
C LEU A 56 -2.84 -16.20 4.68
N LEU A 57 -1.82 -15.50 5.18
CA LEU A 57 -1.33 -15.69 6.54
C LEU A 57 -2.34 -15.14 7.57
N PRO A 58 -2.40 -15.72 8.77
CA PRO A 58 -3.33 -15.26 9.80
C PRO A 58 -3.02 -13.82 10.23
N GLU A 59 -4.06 -13.08 10.57
CA GLU A 59 -3.93 -11.74 11.13
C GLU A 59 -3.21 -11.80 12.49
N VAL A 60 -2.23 -10.94 12.67
CA VAL A 60 -1.54 -10.78 13.94
C VAL A 60 -1.98 -9.47 14.57
N LYS A 61 -2.76 -9.55 15.65
CA LYS A 61 -3.40 -8.39 16.31
C LYS A 61 -2.50 -7.19 16.51
N LYS A 62 -1.23 -7.40 16.89
CA LYS A 62 -0.30 -6.28 17.13
C LYS A 62 0.02 -5.48 15.86
N TYR A 63 -0.04 -6.09 14.68
CA TYR A 63 0.13 -5.38 13.40
C TYR A 63 -1.09 -4.52 13.03
N THR A 64 -2.28 -4.85 13.52
CA THR A 64 -3.48 -4.03 13.27
C THR A 64 -3.45 -2.68 13.97
N THR A 65 -2.55 -2.50 14.96
CA THR A 65 -2.49 -1.31 15.81
C THR A 65 -1.93 -0.06 15.12
N LEU A 66 -1.35 -0.20 13.93
CA LEU A 66 -0.67 0.90 13.24
C LEU A 66 -1.62 2.06 12.87
N THR A 67 -2.88 1.76 12.55
CA THR A 67 -3.89 2.74 12.10
C THR A 67 -5.04 2.94 13.06
N ARG A 68 -5.16 2.09 14.08
CA ARG A 68 -6.25 2.14 15.05
C ARG A 68 -6.10 3.30 16.05
N PRO A 69 -7.21 3.80 16.64
CA PRO A 69 -7.15 4.83 17.69
C PRO A 69 -6.26 4.41 18.87
N ILE A 70 -5.42 5.33 19.36
CA ILE A 70 -4.49 5.05 20.49
C ILE A 70 -5.24 4.53 21.74
N ARG A 71 -6.46 5.05 21.99
CA ARG A 71 -7.26 4.62 23.15
C ARG A 71 -7.61 3.14 23.10
N GLU A 72 -7.89 2.60 21.91
CA GLU A 72 -8.21 1.17 21.74
C GLU A 72 -7.00 0.30 21.99
N ILE A 73 -5.85 0.64 21.39
CA ILE A 73 -4.63 -0.15 21.54
C ILE A 73 -4.11 -0.14 22.99
N VAL A 74 -4.31 0.95 23.72
CA VAL A 74 -4.01 1.01 25.16
C VAL A 74 -4.92 0.10 25.98
N ARG A 75 -6.24 0.07 25.66
CA ARG A 75 -7.17 -0.85 26.34
C ARG A 75 -6.84 -2.32 26.09
N GLU A 76 -6.24 -2.64 24.97
CA GLU A 76 -5.79 -3.98 24.61
C GLU A 76 -4.39 -4.32 25.19
N GLY A 77 -3.78 -3.41 25.93
CA GLY A 77 -2.49 -3.64 26.61
C GLY A 77 -1.24 -3.36 25.75
N TYR A 78 -1.37 -2.79 24.54
CA TYR A 78 -0.22 -2.46 23.67
C TYR A 78 0.37 -1.09 24.01
N TRP A 79 0.81 -0.93 25.27
CA TRP A 79 1.39 0.32 25.77
C TRP A 79 2.66 0.75 25.06
N ASP A 80 3.48 -0.22 24.64
CA ASP A 80 4.71 -0.02 23.87
C ASP A 80 4.41 0.64 22.50
N ILE A 81 3.40 0.15 21.79
CA ILE A 81 2.96 0.75 20.52
C ILE A 81 2.37 2.15 20.76
N ALA A 82 1.56 2.32 21.81
CA ALA A 82 0.97 3.60 22.13
C ALA A 82 2.07 4.65 22.44
N ALA A 83 3.07 4.30 23.25
CA ALA A 83 4.20 5.16 23.53
C ALA A 83 4.99 5.51 22.28
N GLY A 84 5.27 4.52 21.41
CA GLY A 84 5.93 4.72 20.13
C GLY A 84 5.17 5.68 19.21
N ARG A 85 3.84 5.58 19.15
CA ARG A 85 3.01 6.50 18.37
C ARG A 85 2.99 7.92 18.93
N ILE A 86 2.91 8.08 20.24
CA ILE A 86 3.00 9.40 20.88
C ILE A 86 4.36 10.04 20.58
N TRP A 87 5.43 9.26 20.68
CA TRP A 87 6.78 9.73 20.35
C TRP A 87 6.90 10.13 18.88
N ALA A 88 6.32 9.35 17.97
CA ALA A 88 6.26 9.68 16.54
C ALA A 88 5.56 11.02 16.28
N HIS A 89 4.45 11.31 16.98
CA HIS A 89 3.76 12.59 16.87
C HIS A 89 4.61 13.76 17.36
N LEU A 90 5.38 13.58 18.45
CA LEU A 90 6.31 14.60 18.93
C LEU A 90 7.42 14.87 17.91
N LEU A 91 8.05 13.83 17.37
CA LEU A 91 9.08 13.96 16.32
C LEU A 91 8.54 14.65 15.07
N ASN A 92 7.34 14.27 14.62
CA ASN A 92 6.70 14.91 13.48
C ASN A 92 6.40 16.39 13.76
N SER A 93 5.91 16.72 14.94
CA SER A 93 5.64 18.12 15.33
C SER A 93 6.93 18.96 15.33
N CYS A 94 8.04 18.40 15.82
CA CYS A 94 9.34 19.05 15.75
C CYS A 94 9.81 19.24 14.29
N TYR A 95 9.61 18.23 13.44
CA TYR A 95 9.94 18.33 12.03
C TYR A 95 9.10 19.39 11.32
N GLN A 96 7.78 19.41 11.51
CA GLN A 96 6.89 20.39 10.89
C GLN A 96 7.22 21.84 11.30
N ARG A 97 7.57 22.07 12.58
CA ARG A 97 8.00 23.38 13.05
C ARG A 97 9.28 23.86 12.36
N ARG A 98 10.23 22.96 12.10
CA ARG A 98 11.49 23.29 11.42
C ARG A 98 11.32 23.45 9.91
N SER A 99 10.53 22.60 9.26
CA SER A 99 10.31 22.61 7.81
C SER A 99 9.35 23.69 7.36
N LYS A 100 8.61 24.32 8.30
CA LYS A 100 7.52 25.28 8.00
C LYS A 100 6.42 24.73 7.09
N ARG A 101 6.31 23.40 6.95
CA ARG A 101 5.33 22.72 6.09
C ARG A 101 4.27 22.05 6.95
N LYS A 102 2.98 22.33 6.63
CA LYS A 102 1.85 21.80 7.40
C LYS A 102 1.35 20.45 6.88
N ASP A 103 1.51 20.18 5.59
CA ASP A 103 0.92 19.02 4.89
C ASP A 103 1.94 17.90 4.64
N SER A 104 2.80 17.63 5.62
CA SER A 104 3.79 16.57 5.52
C SER A 104 3.21 15.20 5.86
N ILE A 105 3.42 14.20 5.02
CA ILE A 105 3.08 12.80 5.29
C ILE A 105 4.15 12.07 6.10
N ALA A 106 5.20 12.78 6.52
CA ALA A 106 6.30 12.22 7.33
C ALA A 106 5.83 11.54 8.62
N ILE A 107 4.64 11.89 9.12
CA ILE A 107 4.04 11.25 10.30
C ILE A 107 3.93 9.72 10.13
N PHE A 108 3.58 9.22 8.95
CA PHE A 108 3.46 7.77 8.71
C PHE A 108 4.82 7.08 8.85
N GLN A 109 5.88 7.71 8.35
CA GLN A 109 7.24 7.17 8.49
C GLN A 109 7.74 7.22 9.94
N TYR A 110 7.42 8.28 10.69
CA TYR A 110 7.74 8.36 12.11
C TYR A 110 6.99 7.28 12.91
N ILE A 111 5.68 7.09 12.65
CA ILE A 111 4.91 6.02 13.28
C ILE A 111 5.56 4.66 12.98
N ALA A 112 5.85 4.38 11.71
CA ALA A 112 6.50 3.14 11.31
C ALA A 112 7.84 2.93 12.05
N SER A 113 8.71 3.93 12.05
CA SER A 113 10.03 3.83 12.69
C SER A 113 9.94 3.64 14.20
N CYS A 114 9.00 4.31 14.87
CA CYS A 114 8.86 4.24 16.32
C CYS A 114 8.09 3.01 16.81
N THR A 115 7.29 2.36 15.98
CA THR A 115 6.46 1.22 16.40
C THR A 115 6.96 -0.12 15.91
N THR A 116 7.62 -0.19 14.74
CA THR A 116 8.14 -1.45 14.18
C THR A 116 9.02 -2.24 15.15
N PRO A 117 9.91 -1.63 15.96
CA PRO A 117 10.72 -2.38 16.92
C PRO A 117 9.90 -3.24 17.89
N PHE A 118 8.71 -2.79 18.26
CA PHE A 118 7.83 -3.47 19.19
C PHE A 118 6.91 -4.53 18.55
N LEU A 119 6.84 -4.59 17.22
CA LEU A 119 6.08 -5.62 16.51
C LEU A 119 6.79 -6.97 16.62
N PRO A 120 6.04 -8.09 16.72
CA PRO A 120 6.64 -9.43 16.75
C PRO A 120 7.42 -9.70 15.46
N SER A 121 8.46 -10.53 15.56
CA SER A 121 9.18 -11.02 14.38
C SER A 121 8.29 -11.92 13.52
N LEU A 122 8.51 -11.93 12.22
CA LEU A 122 7.91 -12.87 11.27
C LEU A 122 8.95 -13.90 10.78
N GLU A 123 10.16 -13.91 11.34
CA GLU A 123 11.23 -14.84 10.96
C GLU A 123 10.89 -16.30 11.23
N GLN A 124 9.97 -16.58 12.17
CA GLN A 124 9.45 -17.91 12.42
C GLN A 124 8.71 -18.53 11.21
N LEU A 125 8.30 -17.72 10.23
CA LEU A 125 7.74 -18.21 8.97
C LEU A 125 8.81 -18.83 8.04
N GLY A 126 10.08 -18.72 8.42
CA GLY A 126 11.22 -19.19 7.65
C GLY A 126 11.78 -18.14 6.69
N GLU A 127 12.71 -18.56 5.84
CA GLU A 127 13.34 -17.68 4.87
C GLU A 127 12.57 -17.71 3.55
N TYR A 128 12.36 -16.52 2.97
CA TYR A 128 11.76 -16.33 1.65
C TYR A 128 12.84 -16.06 0.59
N ASP A 129 12.58 -16.44 -0.65
CA ASP A 129 13.45 -16.06 -1.76
C ASP A 129 13.26 -14.58 -2.11
N LEU A 130 12.00 -14.08 -1.99
CA LEU A 130 11.63 -12.69 -2.21
C LEU A 130 10.60 -12.23 -1.17
N ALA A 131 10.85 -11.08 -0.55
CA ALA A 131 9.85 -10.40 0.27
C ALA A 131 9.50 -9.03 -0.33
N ILE A 132 8.22 -8.80 -0.54
CA ILE A 132 7.67 -7.61 -1.16
C ILE A 132 6.92 -6.78 -0.12
N SER A 133 7.35 -5.53 0.07
CA SER A 133 6.59 -4.52 0.77
C SER A 133 5.77 -3.74 -0.24
N PHE A 134 4.50 -4.09 -0.40
CA PHE A 134 3.67 -3.55 -1.47
C PHE A 134 3.16 -2.15 -1.17
N LEU A 135 2.94 -1.82 0.10
CA LEU A 135 2.53 -0.50 0.56
C LEU A 135 3.25 -0.17 1.88
N ILE A 136 3.34 1.12 2.21
CA ILE A 136 3.86 1.57 3.50
C ILE A 136 3.06 0.94 4.67
N PRO A 137 3.68 0.63 5.81
CA PRO A 137 5.08 0.92 6.19
C PRO A 137 6.06 -0.16 5.72
N HIS A 138 7.07 0.24 4.96
CA HIS A 138 8.10 -0.67 4.45
C HIS A 138 9.02 -1.22 5.56
N ASN A 139 9.10 -0.54 6.69
CA ASN A 139 9.87 -0.95 7.87
C ASN A 139 9.57 -2.39 8.31
N ILE A 140 8.32 -2.86 8.14
CA ILE A 140 7.92 -4.19 8.57
C ILE A 140 8.65 -5.27 7.77
N VAL A 141 8.63 -5.20 6.45
CA VAL A 141 9.34 -6.17 5.60
C VAL A 141 10.85 -6.05 5.79
N ARG A 142 11.36 -4.81 5.93
CA ARG A 142 12.77 -4.57 6.20
C ARG A 142 13.25 -5.30 7.46
N ASP A 143 12.51 -5.16 8.58
CA ASP A 143 13.00 -5.51 9.91
C ASP A 143 12.44 -6.81 10.49
N LYS A 144 11.32 -7.31 9.97
CA LYS A 144 10.58 -8.43 10.58
C LYS A 144 10.50 -9.67 9.71
N VAL A 145 10.92 -9.58 8.44
CA VAL A 145 10.87 -10.70 7.48
C VAL A 145 12.28 -11.11 7.08
N LYS A 146 12.56 -12.41 7.11
CA LYS A 146 13.80 -12.97 6.59
C LYS A 146 13.63 -13.34 5.13
N ALA A 147 14.42 -12.74 4.23
CA ALA A 147 14.37 -13.00 2.80
C ALA A 147 15.74 -12.78 2.14
N ARG A 148 15.99 -13.49 1.05
CA ARG A 148 17.21 -13.32 0.23
C ARG A 148 17.21 -12.01 -0.55
N GLN A 149 16.02 -11.60 -1.03
CA GLN A 149 15.79 -10.31 -1.68
C GLN A 149 14.57 -9.62 -1.06
N LYS A 150 14.65 -8.31 -0.93
CA LYS A 150 13.56 -7.47 -0.43
C LYS A 150 13.27 -6.38 -1.45
N TRP A 151 12.01 -6.29 -1.89
CA TRP A 151 11.55 -5.28 -2.83
C TRP A 151 10.48 -4.41 -2.18
N ALA A 152 10.49 -3.11 -2.51
CA ALA A 152 9.46 -2.17 -2.05
C ALA A 152 8.80 -1.49 -3.23
N TRP A 153 7.46 -1.30 -3.17
CA TRP A 153 6.68 -0.66 -4.22
C TRP A 153 6.37 0.80 -3.89
N ILE A 154 6.42 1.66 -4.90
CA ILE A 154 6.01 3.05 -4.82
C ILE A 154 4.65 3.19 -5.49
N HIS A 155 3.62 3.55 -4.70
CA HIS A 155 2.27 3.82 -5.21
C HIS A 155 1.87 5.30 -5.10
N THR A 156 2.79 6.15 -4.67
CA THR A 156 2.54 7.58 -4.45
C THR A 156 3.53 8.41 -5.26
N ASP A 157 3.06 9.45 -5.93
CA ASP A 157 3.94 10.39 -6.61
C ASP A 157 4.61 11.33 -5.60
N TYR A 158 5.91 11.18 -5.47
CA TYR A 158 6.75 11.96 -4.54
C TYR A 158 6.91 13.43 -4.94
N SER A 159 6.47 13.82 -6.14
CA SER A 159 6.47 15.22 -6.57
C SER A 159 5.45 16.05 -5.78
N PHE A 160 4.36 15.44 -5.35
CA PHE A 160 3.23 16.12 -4.69
C PHE A 160 3.21 15.98 -3.17
N ILE A 161 4.14 15.23 -2.59
CA ILE A 161 4.17 14.98 -1.15
C ILE A 161 5.43 15.53 -0.50
N ASP A 162 5.27 15.97 0.75
CA ASP A 162 6.40 16.34 1.59
C ASP A 162 6.75 15.18 2.52
N VAL A 163 8.01 14.76 2.45
CA VAL A 163 8.57 13.65 3.23
C VAL A 163 9.85 14.09 3.93
N ASN A 164 10.14 13.47 5.06
CA ASN A 164 11.46 13.63 5.67
C ASN A 164 12.45 12.66 5.05
N THR A 165 13.18 13.12 4.02
CA THR A 165 14.14 12.30 3.28
C THR A 165 15.22 11.67 4.15
N ARG A 166 15.62 12.33 5.26
CA ARG A 166 16.62 11.78 6.21
C ARG A 166 16.10 10.54 6.94
N VAL A 167 14.79 10.47 7.18
CA VAL A 167 14.17 9.34 7.88
C VAL A 167 13.78 8.23 6.90
N GLU A 168 13.36 8.59 5.68
CA GLU A 168 12.93 7.61 4.67
C GLU A 168 14.10 6.97 3.89
N LEU A 169 15.16 7.72 3.60
CA LEU A 169 16.30 7.23 2.82
C LEU A 169 16.88 5.91 3.37
N PRO A 170 17.11 5.73 4.68
CA PRO A 170 17.61 4.45 5.21
C PRO A 170 16.61 3.30 5.06
N VAL A 171 15.30 3.60 4.99
CA VAL A 171 14.27 2.58 4.79
C VAL A 171 14.29 2.10 3.34
N TRP A 172 14.19 3.01 2.38
CA TRP A 172 14.25 2.70 0.96
C TRP A 172 15.59 2.06 0.56
N GLY A 173 16.68 2.60 1.10
CA GLY A 173 18.03 2.11 0.83
C GLY A 173 18.31 0.68 1.29
N ALA A 174 17.52 0.15 2.23
CA ALA A 174 17.64 -1.23 2.72
C ALA A 174 17.03 -2.28 1.77
N PHE A 175 16.26 -1.87 0.77
CA PHE A 175 15.69 -2.78 -0.21
C PHE A 175 16.66 -3.01 -1.39
N ASP A 176 16.62 -4.22 -1.96
CA ASP A 176 17.44 -4.59 -3.11
C ASP A 176 16.91 -3.97 -4.40
N ARG A 177 15.58 -3.85 -4.51
CA ARG A 177 14.88 -3.18 -5.60
C ARG A 177 13.75 -2.32 -5.08
N ILE A 178 13.52 -1.22 -5.79
CA ILE A 178 12.43 -0.28 -5.55
C ILE A 178 11.60 -0.24 -6.83
N ILE A 179 10.36 -0.65 -6.75
CA ILE A 179 9.49 -0.77 -7.91
C ILE A 179 8.65 0.48 -8.05
N SER A 180 8.80 1.16 -9.18
CA SER A 180 7.98 2.30 -9.58
C SER A 180 6.93 1.87 -10.60
N ILE A 181 5.74 2.43 -10.51
CA ILE A 181 4.59 2.07 -11.34
C ILE A 181 4.46 2.89 -12.63
N SER A 182 5.27 3.94 -12.79
CA SER A 182 5.31 4.77 -14.00
C SER A 182 6.58 5.61 -14.05
N GLU A 183 6.93 6.12 -15.23
CA GLU A 183 8.06 7.05 -15.36
C GLU A 183 7.89 8.35 -14.55
N SER A 184 6.65 8.86 -14.46
CA SER A 184 6.37 10.06 -13.66
C SER A 184 6.66 9.80 -12.19
N VAL A 185 6.19 8.67 -11.64
CA VAL A 185 6.47 8.25 -10.25
C VAL A 185 7.97 8.04 -10.04
N SER A 186 8.67 7.46 -11.02
CA SER A 186 10.13 7.30 -10.99
C SER A 186 10.84 8.64 -10.85
N LYS A 187 10.50 9.62 -11.71
CA LYS A 187 11.07 10.96 -11.68
C LYS A 187 10.78 11.69 -10.36
N GLY A 188 9.53 11.61 -9.88
CA GLY A 188 9.12 12.18 -8.59
C GLY A 188 9.93 11.60 -7.43
N PHE A 189 10.08 10.28 -7.37
CA PHE A 189 10.87 9.59 -6.35
C PHE A 189 12.35 9.98 -6.39
N LEU A 190 12.98 9.94 -7.57
CA LEU A 190 14.40 10.28 -7.74
C LEU A 190 14.69 11.76 -7.45
N SER A 191 13.71 12.65 -7.61
CA SER A 191 13.86 14.05 -7.18
C SER A 191 14.11 14.20 -5.68
N LYS A 192 13.63 13.24 -4.86
CA LYS A 192 13.83 13.19 -3.41
C LYS A 192 15.00 12.29 -3.01
N PHE A 193 15.23 11.21 -3.74
CA PHE A 193 16.20 10.15 -3.42
C PHE A 193 17.11 9.81 -4.63
N PRO A 194 17.89 10.75 -5.16
CA PRO A 194 18.71 10.52 -6.36
C PRO A 194 19.74 9.40 -6.18
N SER A 195 20.21 9.17 -4.96
CA SER A 195 21.16 8.09 -4.64
C SER A 195 20.61 6.68 -4.78
N LEU A 196 19.31 6.51 -5.01
CA LEU A 196 18.64 5.20 -5.14
C LEU A 196 18.32 4.83 -6.59
N GLU A 197 18.80 5.58 -7.57
CA GLU A 197 18.54 5.36 -9.00
C GLU A 197 18.91 3.93 -9.44
N ASN A 198 20.04 3.41 -8.99
CA ASN A 198 20.52 2.05 -9.33
C ASN A 198 19.64 0.92 -8.76
N LYS A 199 18.76 1.21 -7.81
CA LYS A 199 17.81 0.24 -7.24
C LYS A 199 16.42 0.36 -7.85
N LEU A 200 16.14 1.46 -8.56
CA LEU A 200 14.82 1.71 -9.12
C LEU A 200 14.58 0.84 -10.35
N MET A 201 13.40 0.27 -10.44
CA MET A 201 12.94 -0.51 -11.59
C MET A 201 11.48 -0.14 -11.91
N LEU A 202 11.20 0.10 -13.18
CA LEU A 202 9.85 0.35 -13.66
C LEU A 202 9.10 -0.98 -13.82
N MET A 203 7.95 -1.09 -13.19
CA MET A 203 6.99 -2.17 -13.40
C MET A 203 5.58 -1.59 -13.30
N GLU A 204 4.93 -1.42 -14.42
CA GLU A 204 3.58 -0.88 -14.48
C GLU A 204 2.57 -1.80 -13.80
N ASN A 205 1.46 -1.21 -13.34
CA ASN A 205 0.41 -1.98 -12.68
C ASN A 205 -0.23 -2.97 -13.66
N ILE A 206 -0.35 -4.21 -13.22
CA ILE A 206 -1.02 -5.26 -13.99
C ILE A 206 -2.53 -5.12 -13.79
N LEU A 207 -3.26 -4.90 -14.88
CA LEU A 207 -4.71 -4.92 -14.89
C LEU A 207 -5.18 -6.29 -15.40
N SER A 208 -5.92 -7.01 -14.58
CA SER A 208 -6.56 -8.25 -15.00
C SER A 208 -7.80 -7.92 -15.84
N GLU A 209 -7.77 -8.22 -17.13
CA GLU A 209 -8.93 -8.08 -18.03
C GLU A 209 -10.11 -8.93 -17.54
N GLN A 210 -9.83 -10.15 -17.10
CA GLN A 210 -10.84 -11.04 -16.54
C GLN A 210 -11.53 -10.41 -15.33
N PHE A 211 -10.76 -9.84 -14.39
CA PHE A 211 -11.31 -9.15 -13.23
C PHE A 211 -12.22 -7.99 -13.62
N VAL A 212 -11.82 -7.18 -14.61
CA VAL A 212 -12.64 -6.06 -15.09
C VAL A 212 -13.95 -6.56 -15.70
N ARG A 213 -13.92 -7.65 -16.48
CA ARG A 213 -15.13 -8.27 -17.06
C ARG A 213 -16.04 -8.81 -15.97
N GLU A 214 -15.52 -9.59 -15.01
CA GLU A 214 -16.29 -10.14 -13.91
C GLU A 214 -16.98 -9.05 -13.08
N GLN A 215 -16.28 -7.94 -12.83
CA GLN A 215 -16.87 -6.79 -12.13
C GLN A 215 -17.96 -6.09 -12.96
N ALA A 216 -17.79 -6.02 -14.28
CA ALA A 216 -18.77 -5.40 -15.17
C ALA A 216 -20.06 -6.25 -15.32
N GLU A 217 -19.98 -7.56 -15.07
CA GLU A 217 -21.12 -8.48 -15.11
C GLU A 217 -21.89 -8.56 -13.78
N MET A 218 -21.35 -7.94 -12.70
CA MET A 218 -22.04 -7.92 -11.41
C MET A 218 -23.38 -7.18 -11.52
N PRO A 219 -24.44 -7.65 -10.82
CA PRO A 219 -25.73 -6.96 -10.79
C PRO A 219 -25.54 -5.51 -10.35
N PHE A 220 -25.99 -4.60 -11.18
CA PHE A 220 -25.95 -3.17 -10.92
C PHE A 220 -27.33 -2.69 -10.44
N ASP A 221 -27.34 -1.74 -9.49
CA ASP A 221 -28.60 -1.12 -9.04
C ASP A 221 -29.20 -0.28 -10.18
N ASP A 222 -30.29 -0.79 -10.75
CA ASP A 222 -31.02 -0.21 -11.88
C ASP A 222 -31.54 1.21 -11.61
N THR A 223 -31.66 1.62 -10.36
CA THR A 223 -32.19 2.97 -10.03
C THR A 223 -31.33 4.08 -10.62
N PHE A 224 -30.01 3.88 -10.64
CA PHE A 224 -29.08 4.83 -11.27
C PHE A 224 -29.18 4.82 -12.80
N LEU A 225 -29.32 3.67 -13.43
CA LEU A 225 -29.44 3.55 -14.89
C LEU A 225 -30.77 4.09 -15.41
N ARG A 226 -31.91 3.87 -14.71
CA ARG A 226 -33.23 4.39 -15.09
C ARG A 226 -33.26 5.92 -15.17
N ALA A 227 -32.45 6.60 -14.35
CA ALA A 227 -32.28 8.06 -14.46
C ALA A 227 -31.65 8.50 -15.80
N PHE A 228 -31.00 7.58 -16.53
CA PHE A 228 -30.33 7.84 -17.80
C PHE A 228 -31.06 7.27 -19.02
N GLU A 229 -31.89 6.23 -18.85
CA GLU A 229 -32.56 5.53 -19.98
C GLU A 229 -33.67 6.36 -20.63
N GLY A 230 -34.34 7.26 -19.92
CA GLY A 230 -35.43 8.08 -20.44
C GLY A 230 -35.06 9.12 -21.50
N ARG A 231 -33.82 9.13 -22.01
CA ARG A 231 -33.28 10.18 -22.87
C ARG A 231 -32.54 9.68 -24.10
N LYS A 232 -32.68 8.42 -24.47
CA LYS A 232 -32.15 7.88 -25.73
C LYS A 232 -32.94 8.45 -26.91
N GLY A 233 -32.27 9.19 -27.81
CA GLY A 233 -32.81 9.60 -29.11
C GLY A 233 -32.96 11.11 -29.36
N GLN A 234 -32.55 12.00 -28.44
CA GLN A 234 -32.53 13.44 -28.68
C GLN A 234 -31.15 13.89 -29.14
N THR A 235 -31.03 14.42 -30.36
CA THR A 235 -29.76 14.86 -30.97
C THR A 235 -29.17 16.13 -30.39
N ASP A 236 -29.90 16.83 -29.55
CA ASP A 236 -29.51 18.14 -28.98
C ASP A 236 -29.15 18.08 -27.48
N GLN A 237 -28.64 16.93 -27.02
CA GLN A 237 -28.30 16.74 -25.62
C GLN A 237 -26.83 17.08 -25.31
N PRO A 238 -26.55 17.76 -24.17
CA PRO A 238 -25.19 18.03 -23.76
C PRO A 238 -24.42 16.71 -23.53
N VAL A 239 -23.15 16.69 -23.94
CA VAL A 239 -22.22 15.60 -23.64
C VAL A 239 -22.12 15.46 -22.12
N ARG A 240 -22.36 14.25 -21.61
CA ARG A 240 -22.26 13.94 -20.18
C ARG A 240 -20.93 13.30 -19.90
N LEU A 241 -20.22 13.90 -18.97
CA LEU A 241 -18.95 13.38 -18.47
C LEU A 241 -19.18 12.77 -17.08
N CYS A 242 -18.65 11.58 -16.87
CA CYS A 242 -18.61 10.93 -15.56
C CYS A 242 -17.16 10.84 -15.11
N THR A 243 -16.88 11.26 -13.89
CA THR A 243 -15.60 11.04 -13.23
C THR A 243 -15.85 10.31 -11.93
N ILE A 244 -15.01 9.29 -11.67
CA ILE A 244 -15.10 8.49 -10.46
C ILE A 244 -13.77 8.60 -9.72
N GLY A 245 -13.82 9.08 -8.48
CA GLY A 245 -12.62 9.24 -7.67
C GLY A 245 -12.92 9.71 -6.26
N ARG A 246 -11.93 9.60 -5.40
CA ARG A 246 -12.00 10.16 -4.05
C ARG A 246 -11.84 11.68 -4.14
N PHE A 247 -12.77 12.45 -3.54
CA PHE A 247 -12.59 13.89 -3.39
C PHE A 247 -11.40 14.15 -2.45
N SER A 248 -10.25 14.46 -3.01
CA SER A 248 -9.04 14.79 -2.27
C SER A 248 -8.17 15.75 -3.08
N TYR A 249 -7.39 16.56 -2.39
CA TYR A 249 -6.48 17.53 -3.01
C TYR A 249 -5.52 16.87 -4.02
N SER A 250 -5.09 15.64 -3.74
CA SER A 250 -4.20 14.88 -4.62
C SER A 250 -4.84 14.42 -5.93
N LYS A 251 -6.16 14.56 -6.10
CA LYS A 251 -6.90 14.17 -7.32
C LYS A 251 -7.26 15.34 -8.22
N CYS A 252 -6.94 16.56 -7.80
CA CYS A 252 -7.11 17.80 -8.58
C CYS A 252 -8.54 18.00 -9.15
N TYR A 253 -9.59 17.71 -8.35
CA TYR A 253 -10.97 18.06 -8.68
C TYR A 253 -11.27 19.50 -8.31
#